data_9c3801f362ed74756a44fc968165bcf0
#
_entry.id   9c3801f362ed74756a44fc968165bcf0
#
_cell.length_a   1.000
_cell.length_b   1.000
_cell.length_c   1.000
_cell.angle_alpha   90.00
_cell.angle_beta   90.00
_cell.angle_gamma   90.00
#
_symmetry.space_group_name_H-M   'P 1'
#
loop_
_entity.id
_entity.type
_entity.pdbx_description
1 polymer ?
#
loop_
_entity_poly.entity_id
_entity_poly.type
_entity_poly.pdbx_seq_one_letter_code
_entity_poly.pdbx_strand_id
1 'polypeptide(L)'
;MKKKPTSEATEISSHPATGTRLRLLVGKVGLDGHDRGAKIIARALRDAGFEVIYTGLHQTPEMVVATALQEDVDAVSLSILSGAHNTLFPRVIELLKKAGVPVPVFGGGIIPEEDIAHLRKAGVRAVFTPGTSTQEVIEWVKTHIRPRSSEIASRPARRSGPPASGRRPTSGRRKTARR
;
A
#
# COMPACT_ATOMS: atom_id res chain seq x y z
N MET A 1 62.80 -11.28 -14.93
CA MET A 1 61.79 -10.67 -14.08
C MET A 1 60.47 -10.71 -14.82
N LYS A 2 59.57 -11.65 -14.46
CA LYS A 2 58.23 -11.81 -15.08
C LYS A 2 57.19 -11.18 -14.15
N LYS A 3 56.51 -10.12 -14.59
CA LYS A 3 55.38 -9.50 -13.89
C LYS A 3 54.15 -10.34 -14.10
N LYS A 4 53.53 -10.74 -12.99
CA LYS A 4 52.26 -11.45 -12.89
C LYS A 4 51.11 -10.43 -13.06
N PRO A 5 50.07 -10.67 -13.85
CA PRO A 5 48.90 -9.82 -13.88
C PRO A 5 48.01 -10.13 -12.68
N THR A 6 47.68 -9.10 -11.91
CA THR A 6 46.70 -9.12 -10.84
C THR A 6 45.32 -9.08 -11.47
N SER A 7 44.57 -10.16 -11.38
CA SER A 7 43.17 -10.21 -11.75
C SER A 7 42.34 -9.66 -10.58
N GLU A 8 41.85 -8.43 -10.69
CA GLU A 8 40.77 -7.93 -9.89
C GLU A 8 39.49 -8.65 -10.33
N ALA A 9 39.06 -9.64 -9.54
CA ALA A 9 37.76 -10.22 -9.66
C ALA A 9 36.73 -9.19 -9.12
N THR A 10 36.01 -8.57 -10.03
CA THR A 10 34.78 -7.82 -9.68
C THR A 10 33.80 -8.78 -9.03
N GLU A 11 33.67 -8.69 -7.72
CA GLU A 11 32.59 -9.35 -6.98
C GLU A 11 31.26 -8.76 -7.47
N ILE A 12 30.64 -9.49 -8.39
CA ILE A 12 29.24 -9.29 -8.73
C ILE A 12 28.45 -9.70 -7.50
N SER A 13 28.01 -8.69 -6.72
CA SER A 13 27.10 -8.86 -5.60
C SER A 13 25.91 -9.70 -6.08
N SER A 14 25.86 -10.93 -5.63
CA SER A 14 24.76 -11.86 -5.85
C SER A 14 23.50 -11.30 -5.19
N HIS A 15 22.62 -10.72 -6.01
CA HIS A 15 21.25 -10.45 -5.59
C HIS A 15 20.59 -11.79 -5.31
N PRO A 16 20.00 -12.01 -4.11
CA PRO A 16 19.25 -13.23 -3.88
C PRO A 16 18.05 -13.25 -4.84
N ALA A 17 18.03 -14.27 -5.66
CA ALA A 17 16.96 -14.56 -6.59
C ALA A 17 15.64 -14.85 -5.84
N THR A 18 14.53 -14.40 -6.45
CA THR A 18 13.16 -14.89 -6.22
C THR A 18 12.50 -14.64 -4.86
N GLY A 19 12.58 -13.41 -4.35
CA GLY A 19 11.55 -12.90 -3.45
C GLY A 19 10.75 -11.84 -4.20
N THR A 20 9.43 -11.91 -4.23
CA THR A 20 8.56 -10.88 -4.79
C THR A 20 8.96 -9.54 -4.19
N ARG A 21 9.46 -8.61 -5.00
CA ARG A 21 9.85 -7.28 -4.53
C ARG A 21 8.61 -6.58 -4.02
N LEU A 22 8.70 -5.98 -2.83
CA LEU A 22 7.60 -5.15 -2.31
C LEU A 22 7.35 -3.98 -3.24
N ARG A 23 6.10 -3.80 -3.62
CA ARG A 23 5.62 -2.71 -4.46
C ARG A 23 4.99 -1.62 -3.60
N LEU A 24 5.56 -0.43 -3.63
CA LEU A 24 5.21 0.69 -2.76
C LEU A 24 4.69 1.85 -3.59
N LEU A 25 3.54 2.39 -3.23
CA LEU A 25 3.03 3.64 -3.79
C LEU A 25 3.50 4.81 -2.93
N VAL A 26 4.12 5.82 -3.53
CA VAL A 26 4.44 7.09 -2.88
C VAL A 26 3.55 8.16 -3.47
N GLY A 27 2.54 8.58 -2.70
CA GLY A 27 1.50 9.53 -3.10
C GLY A 27 1.71 10.92 -2.51
N LYS A 28 1.60 11.95 -3.37
CA LYS A 28 1.55 13.34 -2.97
C LYS A 28 0.12 13.84 -3.04
N VAL A 29 -0.62 13.65 -1.93
CA VAL A 29 -2.05 13.96 -1.85
C VAL A 29 -2.31 15.41 -1.48
N GLY A 30 -3.30 16.01 -2.13
CA GLY A 30 -3.70 17.39 -1.94
C GLY A 30 -3.04 18.35 -2.93
N LEU A 31 -3.28 19.64 -2.73
CA LEU A 31 -2.84 20.71 -3.65
C LEU A 31 -1.43 21.25 -3.35
N ASP A 32 -0.73 20.65 -2.41
CA ASP A 32 0.61 21.06 -2.02
C ASP A 32 1.66 20.68 -3.07
N GLY A 33 2.40 21.67 -3.56
CA GLY A 33 3.45 21.50 -4.57
C GLY A 33 4.84 21.08 -4.03
N HIS A 34 5.01 20.94 -2.71
CA HIS A 34 6.30 20.60 -2.09
C HIS A 34 6.59 19.09 -2.18
N ASP A 35 7.07 18.62 -3.31
CA ASP A 35 7.28 17.21 -3.60
C ASP A 35 8.70 16.68 -3.34
N ARG A 36 9.64 17.57 -3.00
CA ARG A 36 11.05 17.20 -2.82
C ARG A 36 11.24 16.06 -1.81
N GLY A 37 10.55 16.13 -0.66
CA GLY A 37 10.59 15.08 0.36
C GLY A 37 10.05 13.76 -0.15
N ALA A 38 8.91 13.77 -0.83
CA ALA A 38 8.31 12.58 -1.43
C ALA A 38 9.23 11.93 -2.47
N LYS A 39 9.89 12.73 -3.33
CA LYS A 39 10.85 12.24 -4.33
C LYS A 39 12.11 11.65 -3.70
N ILE A 40 12.63 12.25 -2.62
CA ILE A 40 13.77 11.71 -1.87
C ILE A 40 13.43 10.35 -1.29
N ILE A 41 12.28 10.21 -0.64
CA ILE A 41 11.80 8.93 -0.07
C ILE A 41 11.58 7.90 -1.18
N ALA A 42 10.92 8.27 -2.27
CA ALA A 42 10.68 7.37 -3.41
C ALA A 42 12.00 6.86 -4.01
N ARG A 43 13.00 7.74 -4.14
CA ARG A 43 14.35 7.36 -4.62
C ARG A 43 15.05 6.43 -3.64
N ALA A 44 15.07 6.77 -2.35
CA ALA A 44 15.74 5.97 -1.33
C ALA A 44 15.14 4.55 -1.22
N LEU A 45 13.81 4.43 -1.28
CA LEU A 45 13.13 3.14 -1.30
C LEU A 45 13.48 2.33 -2.56
N ARG A 46 13.54 2.98 -3.72
CA ARG A 46 13.96 2.33 -4.98
C ARG A 46 15.41 1.85 -4.92
N ASP A 47 16.31 2.68 -4.42
CA ASP A 47 17.74 2.35 -4.26
C ASP A 47 17.92 1.19 -3.24
N ALA A 48 17.00 1.04 -2.29
CA ALA A 48 16.95 -0.07 -1.34
C ALA A 48 16.34 -1.38 -1.93
N GLY A 49 15.97 -1.38 -3.22
CA GLY A 49 15.51 -2.58 -3.95
C GLY A 49 14.00 -2.77 -4.01
N PHE A 50 13.18 -1.82 -3.51
CA PHE A 50 11.73 -1.86 -3.65
C PHE A 50 11.28 -1.44 -5.05
N GLU A 51 10.13 -1.93 -5.50
CA GLU A 51 9.43 -1.39 -6.65
C GLU A 51 8.61 -0.19 -6.18
N VAL A 52 8.87 1.00 -6.74
CA VAL A 52 8.27 2.26 -6.25
C VAL A 52 7.52 2.97 -7.36
N ILE A 53 6.23 3.15 -7.15
CA ILE A 53 5.34 3.95 -7.98
C ILE A 53 5.19 5.33 -7.34
N TYR A 54 5.61 6.39 -8.03
CA TYR A 54 5.41 7.76 -7.59
C TYR A 54 4.28 8.41 -8.38
N THR A 55 3.23 8.86 -7.69
CA THR A 55 2.01 9.36 -8.35
C THR A 55 2.14 10.76 -8.96
N GLY A 56 3.18 11.49 -8.64
CA GLY A 56 3.26 12.91 -8.99
C GLY A 56 2.51 13.81 -8.02
N LEU A 57 2.39 15.09 -8.40
CA LEU A 57 1.75 16.15 -7.62
C LEU A 57 0.22 16.13 -7.76
N HIS A 58 -0.44 16.83 -6.84
CA HIS A 58 -1.87 17.17 -6.88
C HIS A 58 -2.82 15.99 -7.00
N GLN A 59 -2.48 14.90 -6.34
CA GLN A 59 -3.32 13.72 -6.34
C GLN A 59 -4.51 13.88 -5.39
N THR A 60 -5.69 13.42 -5.84
CA THR A 60 -6.82 13.24 -4.93
C THR A 60 -6.71 11.89 -4.20
N PRO A 61 -7.37 11.72 -3.04
CA PRO A 61 -7.45 10.42 -2.38
C PRO A 61 -7.94 9.29 -3.31
N GLU A 62 -8.92 9.60 -4.15
CA GLU A 62 -9.50 8.67 -5.13
C GLU A 62 -8.48 8.23 -6.19
N MET A 63 -7.65 9.16 -6.71
CA MET A 63 -6.59 8.88 -7.68
C MET A 63 -5.51 7.98 -7.06
N VAL A 64 -5.11 8.25 -5.82
CA VAL A 64 -4.14 7.41 -5.10
C VAL A 64 -4.67 5.99 -4.93
N VAL A 65 -5.93 5.83 -4.56
CA VAL A 65 -6.56 4.51 -4.39
C VAL A 65 -6.71 3.79 -5.72
N ALA A 66 -7.10 4.49 -6.79
CA ALA A 66 -7.17 3.91 -8.13
C ALA A 66 -5.80 3.39 -8.59
N THR A 67 -4.73 4.18 -8.39
CA THR A 67 -3.36 3.74 -8.69
C THR A 67 -2.93 2.56 -7.82
N ALA A 68 -3.25 2.59 -6.51
CA ALA A 68 -2.92 1.49 -5.61
C ALA A 68 -3.58 0.17 -6.03
N LEU A 69 -4.80 0.23 -6.55
CA LEU A 69 -5.53 -0.92 -7.08
C LEU A 69 -4.93 -1.41 -8.41
N GLN A 70 -4.68 -0.49 -9.35
CA GLN A 70 -4.13 -0.82 -10.67
C GLN A 70 -2.74 -1.42 -10.61
N GLU A 71 -1.90 -0.91 -9.71
CA GLU A 71 -0.52 -1.33 -9.55
C GLU A 71 -0.35 -2.50 -8.56
N ASP A 72 -1.42 -2.98 -7.95
CA ASP A 72 -1.43 -4.07 -6.96
C ASP A 72 -0.34 -3.90 -5.88
N VAL A 73 -0.34 -2.73 -5.22
CA VAL A 73 0.71 -2.35 -4.27
C VAL A 73 0.58 -3.06 -2.93
N ASP A 74 1.71 -3.26 -2.26
CA ASP A 74 1.79 -3.86 -0.93
C ASP A 74 1.60 -2.83 0.20
N ALA A 75 1.91 -1.56 -0.07
CA ALA A 75 1.69 -0.46 0.87
C ALA A 75 1.60 0.90 0.16
N VAL A 76 0.99 1.86 0.86
CA VAL A 76 0.84 3.25 0.40
C VAL A 76 1.56 4.18 1.36
N SER A 77 2.49 4.98 0.85
CA SER A 77 3.15 6.09 1.56
C SER A 77 2.57 7.42 1.11
N LEU A 78 2.15 8.27 2.05
CA LEU A 78 1.61 9.60 1.75
C LEU A 78 2.54 10.69 2.25
N SER A 79 2.78 11.70 1.41
CA SER A 79 3.51 12.91 1.78
C SER A 79 2.55 14.10 1.81
N ILE A 80 2.33 14.71 2.98
CA ILE A 80 1.36 15.79 3.19
C ILE A 80 2.02 16.90 4.01
N LEU A 81 2.15 18.09 3.41
CA LEU A 81 2.72 19.27 4.05
C LEU A 81 1.70 20.41 4.25
N SER A 82 0.50 20.24 3.71
CA SER A 82 -0.56 21.28 3.68
C SER A 82 -1.37 21.43 4.97
N GLY A 83 -1.03 20.70 6.06
CA GLY A 83 -1.84 20.65 7.28
C GLY A 83 -3.11 19.78 7.17
N ALA A 84 -3.45 19.29 5.98
CA ALA A 84 -4.66 18.49 5.75
C ALA A 84 -4.49 16.98 6.11
N HIS A 85 -3.43 16.62 6.83
CA HIS A 85 -3.10 15.24 7.17
C HIS A 85 -4.22 14.53 7.95
N ASN A 86 -4.86 15.22 8.89
CA ASN A 86 -5.96 14.66 9.70
C ASN A 86 -7.21 14.31 8.89
N THR A 87 -7.36 14.86 7.68
CA THR A 87 -8.45 14.55 6.75
C THR A 87 -8.02 13.56 5.67
N LEU A 88 -6.84 13.78 5.08
CA LEU A 88 -6.42 13.04 3.89
C LEU A 88 -5.97 11.61 4.21
N PHE A 89 -5.23 11.36 5.31
CA PHE A 89 -4.85 10.00 5.69
C PHE A 89 -6.06 9.10 5.97
N PRO A 90 -7.02 9.50 6.85
CA PRO A 90 -8.21 8.69 7.09
C PRO A 90 -9.03 8.45 5.82
N ARG A 91 -9.16 9.47 4.96
CA ARG A 91 -9.91 9.36 3.71
C ARG A 91 -9.30 8.32 2.77
N VAL A 92 -7.98 8.32 2.57
CA VAL A 92 -7.30 7.30 1.76
C VAL A 92 -7.50 5.90 2.36
N ILE A 93 -7.34 5.74 3.67
CA ILE A 93 -7.53 4.46 4.36
C ILE A 93 -8.96 3.93 4.17
N GLU A 94 -9.96 4.79 4.33
CA GLU A 94 -11.37 4.46 4.12
C GLU A 94 -11.63 3.98 2.69
N LEU A 95 -11.12 4.73 1.70
CA LEU A 95 -11.29 4.40 0.29
C LEU A 95 -10.59 3.10 -0.10
N LEU A 96 -9.37 2.85 0.41
CA LEU A 96 -8.66 1.58 0.21
C LEU A 96 -9.47 0.40 0.76
N LYS A 97 -10.06 0.53 1.95
CA LYS A 97 -10.93 -0.50 2.52
C LYS A 97 -12.17 -0.73 1.66
N LYS A 98 -12.84 0.34 1.20
CA LYS A 98 -14.01 0.25 0.32
C LYS A 98 -13.69 -0.39 -1.02
N ALA A 99 -12.51 -0.12 -1.56
CA ALA A 99 -12.03 -0.72 -2.82
C ALA A 99 -11.57 -2.19 -2.66
N GLY A 100 -11.60 -2.75 -1.45
CA GLY A 100 -11.15 -4.13 -1.20
C GLY A 100 -9.62 -4.30 -1.21
N VAL A 101 -8.87 -3.22 -1.07
CA VAL A 101 -7.39 -3.18 -1.05
C VAL A 101 -6.90 -2.64 0.30
N PRO A 102 -7.09 -3.38 1.42
CA PRO A 102 -6.73 -2.90 2.74
C PRO A 102 -5.22 -3.02 3.00
N VAL A 103 -4.42 -2.31 2.22
CA VAL A 103 -2.95 -2.28 2.40
C VAL A 103 -2.54 -1.31 3.51
N PRO A 104 -1.38 -1.52 4.16
CA PRO A 104 -0.83 -0.60 5.13
C PRO A 104 -0.62 0.80 4.54
N VAL A 105 -1.04 1.83 5.30
CA VAL A 105 -0.78 3.24 4.96
C VAL A 105 0.18 3.82 5.98
N PHE A 106 1.24 4.43 5.51
CA PHE A 106 2.21 5.17 6.29
C PHE A 106 2.55 6.48 5.57
N GLY A 107 3.36 7.30 6.14
CA GLY A 107 3.78 8.52 5.43
C GLY A 107 4.36 9.55 6.36
N GLY A 108 4.41 10.79 5.91
CA GLY A 108 4.99 11.87 6.68
C GLY A 108 4.75 13.24 6.07
N GLY A 109 5.39 14.19 6.68
CA GLY A 109 5.27 15.60 6.35
C GLY A 109 5.54 16.45 7.57
N ILE A 110 5.17 17.73 7.52
CA ILE A 110 5.18 18.60 8.68
C ILE A 110 3.90 18.31 9.47
N ILE A 111 3.99 17.36 10.41
CA ILE A 111 2.86 16.86 11.20
C ILE A 111 3.20 17.14 12.68
N PRO A 112 2.36 17.90 13.40
CA PRO A 112 2.50 18.11 14.83
C PRO A 112 2.46 16.79 15.61
N GLU A 113 3.23 16.71 16.70
CA GLU A 113 3.32 15.48 17.51
C GLU A 113 1.96 15.07 18.10
N GLU A 114 1.15 16.04 18.47
CA GLU A 114 -0.21 15.85 18.98
C GLU A 114 -1.13 15.16 17.97
N ASP A 115 -0.94 15.38 16.66
CA ASP A 115 -1.72 14.77 15.59
C ASP A 115 -1.29 13.33 15.28
N ILE A 116 -0.06 12.95 15.62
CA ILE A 116 0.47 11.60 15.36
C ILE A 116 -0.38 10.53 16.08
N ALA A 117 -0.77 10.80 17.33
CA ALA A 117 -1.63 9.88 18.08
C ALA A 117 -2.99 9.71 17.44
N HIS A 118 -3.57 10.81 16.90
CA HIS A 118 -4.84 10.78 16.16
C HIS A 118 -4.72 9.97 14.87
N LEU A 119 -3.67 10.21 14.08
CA LEU A 119 -3.43 9.48 12.83
C LEU A 119 -3.22 7.98 13.04
N ARG A 120 -2.52 7.58 14.10
CA ARG A 120 -2.34 6.16 14.48
C ARG A 120 -3.69 5.50 14.81
N LYS A 121 -4.55 6.18 15.57
CA LYS A 121 -5.92 5.72 15.86
C LYS A 121 -6.77 5.58 14.60
N ALA A 122 -6.57 6.47 13.63
CA ALA A 122 -7.24 6.41 12.33
C ALA A 122 -6.73 5.27 11.42
N GLY A 123 -5.63 4.58 11.81
CA GLY A 123 -5.09 3.42 11.11
C GLY A 123 -3.80 3.68 10.32
N VAL A 124 -3.18 4.85 10.48
CA VAL A 124 -1.84 5.11 9.91
C VAL A 124 -0.80 4.28 10.66
N ARG A 125 -0.02 3.49 9.95
CA ARG A 125 0.94 2.54 10.56
C ARG A 125 2.19 3.22 11.10
N ALA A 126 2.68 4.23 10.40
CA ALA A 126 3.81 5.03 10.83
C ALA A 126 3.71 6.45 10.28
N VAL A 127 4.20 7.41 11.07
CA VAL A 127 4.33 8.81 10.67
C VAL A 127 5.79 9.20 10.83
N PHE A 128 6.40 9.69 9.75
CA PHE A 128 7.78 10.14 9.70
C PHE A 128 7.79 11.67 9.58
N THR A 129 8.39 12.32 10.55
CA THR A 129 8.50 13.78 10.64
C THR A 129 9.86 14.26 10.12
N PRO A 130 10.03 15.57 9.86
CA PRO A 130 11.33 16.14 9.53
C PRO A 130 12.40 15.75 10.56
N GLY A 131 13.57 15.33 10.06
CA GLY A 131 14.66 14.77 10.88
C GLY A 131 14.75 13.24 10.85
N THR A 132 13.68 12.53 10.49
CA THR A 132 13.75 11.09 10.23
C THR A 132 14.64 10.81 9.03
N SER A 133 15.62 9.94 9.19
CA SER A 133 16.50 9.53 8.08
C SER A 133 15.77 8.62 7.08
N THR A 134 16.22 8.65 5.83
CA THR A 134 15.71 7.72 4.80
C THR A 134 15.98 6.26 5.16
N GLN A 135 17.08 6.00 5.87
CA GLN A 135 17.42 4.67 6.35
C GLN A 135 16.42 4.13 7.36
N GLU A 136 15.97 4.95 8.31
CA GLU A 136 14.91 4.56 9.25
C GLU A 136 13.61 4.20 8.54
N VAL A 137 13.22 4.96 7.51
CA VAL A 137 12.04 4.65 6.69
C VAL A 137 12.20 3.30 5.98
N ILE A 138 13.37 3.05 5.39
CA ILE A 138 13.69 1.79 4.69
C ILE A 138 13.61 0.60 5.66
N GLU A 139 14.24 0.69 6.81
CA GLU A 139 14.24 -0.39 7.81
C GLU A 139 12.84 -0.65 8.37
N TRP A 140 12.07 0.43 8.59
CA TRP A 140 10.68 0.28 8.99
C TRP A 140 9.85 -0.48 7.94
N VAL A 141 9.99 -0.13 6.66
CA VAL A 141 9.29 -0.80 5.55
C VAL A 141 9.68 -2.28 5.50
N LYS A 142 10.98 -2.62 5.55
CA LYS A 142 11.47 -4.00 5.55
C LYS A 142 10.89 -4.83 6.69
N THR A 143 10.69 -4.21 7.84
CA THR A 143 10.24 -4.90 9.05
C THR A 143 8.72 -5.07 9.09
N HIS A 144 7.95 -4.07 8.62
CA HIS A 144 6.51 -3.99 8.87
C HIS A 144 5.64 -4.25 7.63
N ILE A 145 6.19 -4.18 6.42
CA ILE A 145 5.42 -4.44 5.20
C ILE A 145 5.70 -5.87 4.71
N ARG A 146 4.65 -6.56 4.30
CA ARG A 146 4.71 -7.91 3.73
C ARG A 146 4.08 -7.91 2.34
N PRO A 147 4.54 -8.78 1.41
CA PRO A 147 3.89 -8.92 0.12
C PRO A 147 2.43 -9.30 0.28
N ARG A 148 1.55 -8.62 -0.41
CA ARG A 148 0.10 -8.87 -0.40
C ARG A 148 -0.26 -10.29 -0.86
N SER A 149 0.50 -10.84 -1.79
CA SER A 149 0.36 -12.24 -2.25
C SER A 149 0.52 -13.27 -1.13
N SER A 150 1.38 -12.99 -0.12
CA SER A 150 1.56 -13.88 1.03
C SER A 150 0.37 -13.84 1.99
N GLU A 151 -0.32 -12.71 2.12
CA GLU A 151 -1.52 -12.58 2.96
C GLU A 151 -2.74 -13.27 2.32
N ILE A 152 -2.87 -13.23 1.00
CA ILE A 152 -3.95 -13.92 0.28
C ILE A 152 -3.81 -15.43 0.41
N ALA A 153 -2.59 -15.95 0.33
CA ALA A 153 -2.30 -17.38 0.49
C ALA A 153 -2.57 -17.89 1.92
N SER A 154 -2.48 -17.04 2.93
CA SER A 154 -2.71 -17.42 4.34
C SER A 154 -4.17 -17.28 4.80
N ARG A 155 -5.06 -16.70 3.98
CA ARG A 155 -6.49 -16.61 4.32
C ARG A 155 -7.16 -17.97 4.13
N PRO A 156 -7.78 -18.57 5.16
CA PRO A 156 -8.55 -19.79 4.99
C PRO A 156 -9.65 -19.55 3.95
N ALA A 157 -9.74 -20.46 2.97
CA ALA A 157 -10.77 -20.40 1.94
C ALA A 157 -12.13 -20.20 2.61
N ARG A 158 -12.85 -19.13 2.29
CA ARG A 158 -14.24 -18.96 2.72
C ARG A 158 -14.97 -20.20 2.23
N ARG A 159 -15.41 -21.05 3.15
CA ARG A 159 -16.31 -22.16 2.85
C ARG A 159 -17.50 -21.56 2.13
N SER A 160 -17.59 -21.82 0.83
CA SER A 160 -18.81 -21.61 0.07
C SER A 160 -19.85 -22.51 0.72
N GLY A 161 -20.78 -21.91 1.47
CA GLY A 161 -21.94 -22.65 1.99
C GLY A 161 -22.68 -23.28 0.82
N PRO A 162 -23.31 -24.45 1.01
CA PRO A 162 -24.06 -25.11 -0.03
C PRO A 162 -25.13 -24.15 -0.58
N PRO A 163 -25.41 -24.18 -1.89
CA PRO A 163 -26.47 -23.37 -2.48
C PRO A 163 -27.79 -23.70 -1.78
N ALA A 164 -28.51 -22.67 -1.35
CA ALA A 164 -29.83 -22.80 -0.76
C ALA A 164 -30.70 -23.59 -1.74
N SER A 165 -31.12 -24.79 -1.34
CA SER A 165 -32.01 -25.65 -2.09
C SER A 165 -33.31 -24.89 -2.36
N GLY A 166 -33.56 -24.60 -3.65
CA GLY A 166 -34.76 -23.92 -4.10
C GLY A 166 -36.00 -24.68 -3.69
N ARG A 167 -36.84 -24.06 -2.88
CA ARG A 167 -38.21 -24.50 -2.66
C ARG A 167 -38.97 -24.45 -3.99
N ARG A 168 -39.35 -25.61 -4.51
CA ARG A 168 -40.29 -25.73 -5.61
C ARG A 168 -41.62 -25.05 -5.24
N PRO A 169 -42.19 -24.20 -6.11
CA PRO A 169 -43.56 -23.74 -5.89
C PRO A 169 -44.54 -24.89 -6.14
N THR A 170 -45.34 -25.22 -5.13
CA THR A 170 -46.45 -26.15 -5.23
C THR A 170 -47.53 -25.55 -6.12
N SER A 171 -47.87 -26.27 -7.21
CA SER A 171 -48.97 -25.96 -8.13
C SER A 171 -50.31 -25.95 -7.39
N GLY A 172 -50.88 -24.76 -7.23
CA GLY A 172 -52.25 -24.57 -6.76
C GLY A 172 -53.26 -25.08 -7.79
N ARG A 173 -53.97 -26.11 -7.44
CA ARG A 173 -55.07 -26.76 -8.16
C ARG A 173 -56.24 -25.78 -8.32
N ARG A 174 -56.55 -25.34 -9.55
CA ARG A 174 -57.80 -24.61 -9.88
C ARG A 174 -58.98 -25.53 -9.65
N LYS A 175 -59.87 -25.19 -8.71
CA LYS A 175 -61.23 -25.72 -8.63
C LYS A 175 -62.10 -24.89 -9.55
N THR A 176 -62.66 -25.54 -10.59
CA THR A 176 -63.82 -25.07 -11.35
C THR A 176 -65.05 -25.24 -10.50
N ALA A 177 -65.80 -24.20 -10.31
CA ALA A 177 -67.21 -24.28 -9.84
C ALA A 177 -68.09 -23.69 -10.92
N ARG A 178 -68.96 -24.53 -11.45
CA ARG A 178 -70.14 -24.16 -12.27
C ARG A 178 -71.20 -23.55 -11.37
N ARG A 179 -71.75 -22.45 -11.74
CA ARG A 179 -73.19 -22.11 -11.98
C ARG A 179 -73.30 -20.64 -12.27
#